data_fbe54d03133eb998c3ab4f763362863c
#
_entry.id   fbe54d03133eb998c3ab4f763362863c
#
_cell.length_a   1.000
_cell.length_b   1.000
_cell.length_c   1.000
_cell.angle_alpha   90.00
_cell.angle_beta   90.00
_cell.angle_gamma   90.00
#
_symmetry.space_group_name_H-M   'P 1'
#
loop_
_entity.id
_entity.type
_entity.pdbx_description
1 polymer ?
#
loop_
_entity_poly.entity_id
_entity_poly.type
_entity_poly.pdbx_seq_one_letter_code
_entity_poly.pdbx_strand_id
1 'polypeptide(L)'
;NFGVSNHKPMQIELLQKYVRQPLVVNQVQFSIPVSNLVANGMEVNMETPGSIDHDGSLLDYCRLHNITLQAWSPFQMPAWKGCFLGSDEYPELNQKLQVIAEKYNVSDTTIAAAWILRHPANMQIITGTASESRLKEIIAACDITLTREEWYELYLAAGHLLP
;
A
#
# COMPACT_ATOMS: atom_id res chain seq x y z
N ASN A 1 -9.24 21.70 -2.56
CA ASN A 1 -9.43 20.34 -2.08
C ASN A 1 -8.69 20.16 -0.75
N PHE A 2 -9.25 19.35 0.14
CA PHE A 2 -8.68 19.04 1.44
C PHE A 2 -8.52 17.54 1.59
N GLY A 3 -7.60 17.13 2.44
CA GLY A 3 -7.36 15.74 2.78
C GLY A 3 -7.06 15.59 4.27
N VAL A 4 -7.08 14.36 4.72
CA VAL A 4 -6.76 13.96 6.10
C VAL A 4 -5.64 12.92 6.09
N SER A 5 -5.14 12.57 7.26
CA SER A 5 -4.18 11.48 7.42
C SER A 5 -4.58 10.61 8.60
N ASN A 6 -4.55 9.29 8.40
CA ASN A 6 -4.86 8.27 9.42
C ASN A 6 -6.25 8.41 10.04
N HIS A 7 -7.25 8.77 9.24
CA HIS A 7 -8.64 8.87 9.69
C HIS A 7 -9.43 7.61 9.33
N LYS A 8 -10.21 7.11 10.29
CA LYS A 8 -11.22 6.06 10.06
C LYS A 8 -12.48 6.65 9.39
N PRO A 9 -13.33 5.83 8.74
CA PRO A 9 -14.55 6.29 8.07
C PRO A 9 -15.38 7.24 8.91
N MET A 10 -15.73 6.87 10.13
CA MET A 10 -16.56 7.70 10.99
C MET A 10 -15.90 9.02 11.42
N GLN A 11 -14.57 9.10 11.44
CA GLN A 11 -13.85 10.35 11.70
C GLN A 11 -13.92 11.28 10.47
N ILE A 12 -13.87 10.72 9.27
CA ILE A 12 -14.05 11.47 8.02
C ILE A 12 -15.47 12.05 7.96
N GLU A 13 -16.49 11.22 8.23
CA GLU A 13 -17.89 11.65 8.27
C GLU A 13 -18.12 12.77 9.29
N LEU A 14 -17.60 12.60 10.51
CA LEU A 14 -17.71 13.59 11.54
C LEU A 14 -17.06 14.92 11.16
N LEU A 15 -15.86 14.89 10.59
CA LEU A 15 -15.15 16.10 10.15
C LEU A 15 -15.90 16.76 8.99
N GLN A 16 -16.38 15.98 8.01
CA GLN A 16 -17.12 16.49 6.85
C GLN A 16 -18.41 17.23 7.26
N LYS A 17 -18.99 16.89 8.41
CA LYS A 17 -20.15 17.61 8.96
C LYS A 17 -19.84 19.08 9.32
N TYR A 18 -18.58 19.39 9.64
CA TYR A 18 -18.16 20.71 10.11
C TYR A 18 -17.37 21.50 9.04
N VAL A 19 -16.90 20.84 7.97
CA VAL A 19 -16.18 21.50 6.88
C VAL A 19 -17.02 21.47 5.60
N ARG A 20 -17.02 22.60 4.86
CA ARG A 20 -17.79 22.71 3.62
C ARG A 20 -17.10 22.10 2.41
N GLN A 21 -15.76 22.06 2.45
CA GLN A 21 -14.94 21.54 1.37
C GLN A 21 -14.93 20.00 1.42
N PRO A 22 -15.04 19.33 0.29
CA PRO A 22 -14.96 17.87 0.27
C PRO A 22 -13.58 17.38 0.69
N LEU A 23 -13.57 16.34 1.52
CA LEU A 23 -12.36 15.60 1.85
C LEU A 23 -12.12 14.57 0.74
N VAL A 24 -11.08 14.79 -0.04
CA VAL A 24 -10.82 13.99 -1.27
C VAL A 24 -9.60 13.07 -1.18
N VAL A 25 -8.88 13.14 -0.05
CA VAL A 25 -7.67 12.35 0.19
C VAL A 25 -7.63 11.87 1.63
N ASN A 26 -7.19 10.63 1.84
CA ASN A 26 -6.75 10.13 3.15
C ASN A 26 -5.37 9.48 3.00
N GLN A 27 -4.36 10.01 3.69
CA GLN A 27 -3.02 9.44 3.72
C GLN A 27 -2.95 8.37 4.81
N VAL A 28 -2.53 7.16 4.45
CA VAL A 28 -2.42 6.02 5.37
C VAL A 28 -1.10 5.30 5.17
N GLN A 29 -0.59 4.65 6.21
CA GLN A 29 0.56 3.76 6.04
C GLN A 29 0.16 2.60 5.13
N PHE A 30 0.92 2.40 4.06
CA PHE A 30 0.69 1.27 3.18
C PHE A 30 1.98 0.88 2.46
N SER A 31 2.35 -0.36 2.62
CA SER A 31 3.48 -1.00 1.94
C SER A 31 3.18 -2.48 1.79
N ILE A 32 4.02 -3.26 1.10
CA ILE A 32 3.79 -4.70 0.95
C ILE A 32 3.67 -5.38 2.33
N PRO A 33 4.60 -5.17 3.30
CA PRO A 33 4.46 -5.75 4.64
C PRO A 33 3.38 -5.09 5.52
N VAL A 34 2.90 -3.88 5.18
CA VAL A 34 1.88 -3.16 5.95
C VAL A 34 0.65 -2.99 5.07
N SER A 35 -0.09 -4.06 4.87
CA SER A 35 -1.24 -4.08 3.94
C SER A 35 -2.54 -4.58 4.57
N ASN A 36 -2.76 -4.33 5.86
CA ASN A 36 -4.00 -4.70 6.57
C ASN A 36 -5.27 -4.15 5.92
N LEU A 37 -5.21 -2.98 5.28
CA LEU A 37 -6.31 -2.43 4.48
C LEU A 37 -6.84 -3.41 3.42
N VAL A 38 -5.95 -4.23 2.87
CA VAL A 38 -6.29 -5.22 1.84
C VAL A 38 -6.62 -6.57 2.48
N ALA A 39 -5.89 -6.98 3.51
CA ALA A 39 -6.09 -8.23 4.23
C ALA A 39 -7.52 -8.35 4.77
N ASN A 40 -8.06 -7.30 5.37
CA ASN A 40 -9.44 -7.25 5.89
C ASN A 40 -10.49 -7.68 4.84
N GLY A 41 -10.29 -7.32 3.59
CA GLY A 41 -11.21 -7.66 2.50
C GLY A 41 -11.00 -9.07 1.91
N MET A 42 -9.87 -9.71 2.20
CA MET A 42 -9.54 -11.06 1.72
C MET A 42 -9.79 -12.14 2.76
N GLU A 43 -9.46 -11.88 4.01
CA GLU A 43 -9.56 -12.85 5.12
C GLU A 43 -10.94 -12.79 5.82
N VAL A 44 -12.02 -12.57 5.08
CA VAL A 44 -13.37 -12.42 5.64
C VAL A 44 -13.83 -13.73 6.28
N ASN A 45 -14.32 -13.62 7.53
CA ASN A 45 -14.79 -14.74 8.35
C ASN A 45 -13.73 -15.85 8.60
N MET A 46 -12.46 -15.47 8.64
CA MET A 46 -11.35 -16.36 9.01
C MET A 46 -10.89 -16.07 10.45
N GLU A 47 -10.36 -17.08 11.12
CA GLU A 47 -9.77 -16.93 12.47
C GLU A 47 -8.27 -16.58 12.38
N THR A 48 -7.95 -15.48 11.71
CA THR A 48 -6.59 -15.01 11.44
C THR A 48 -6.42 -13.56 11.89
N PRO A 49 -5.18 -13.09 12.17
CA PRO A 49 -4.96 -11.68 12.49
C PRO A 49 -5.42 -10.70 11.43
N GLY A 50 -5.34 -11.06 10.14
CA GLY A 50 -5.76 -10.22 9.02
C GLY A 50 -7.27 -10.06 8.90
N SER A 51 -8.06 -10.97 9.50
CA SER A 51 -9.52 -10.90 9.50
C SER A 51 -10.09 -9.90 10.50
N ILE A 52 -9.26 -9.37 11.40
CA ILE A 52 -9.69 -8.38 12.38
C ILE A 52 -9.74 -7.01 11.72
N ASP A 53 -10.94 -6.42 11.65
CA ASP A 53 -11.10 -5.07 11.13
C ASP A 53 -10.53 -4.03 12.10
N HIS A 54 -9.37 -3.48 11.75
CA HIS A 54 -8.66 -2.47 12.53
C HIS A 54 -9.01 -1.04 12.13
N ASP A 55 -9.58 -0.83 10.95
CA ASP A 55 -9.70 0.49 10.34
C ASP A 55 -11.13 0.89 9.92
N GLY A 56 -12.12 0.02 10.11
CA GLY A 56 -13.53 0.26 9.77
C GLY A 56 -13.78 0.14 8.27
N SER A 57 -13.13 -0.80 7.61
CA SER A 57 -13.23 -1.04 6.16
C SER A 57 -12.86 0.21 5.35
N LEU A 58 -11.78 0.88 5.77
CA LEU A 58 -11.35 2.17 5.22
C LEU A 58 -11.13 2.13 3.71
N LEU A 59 -10.56 1.03 3.19
CA LEU A 59 -10.33 0.85 1.76
C LEU A 59 -11.62 0.98 0.95
N ASP A 60 -12.64 0.23 1.34
CA ASP A 60 -13.93 0.21 0.64
C ASP A 60 -14.67 1.52 0.84
N TYR A 61 -14.65 2.08 2.04
CA TYR A 61 -15.21 3.40 2.30
C TYR A 61 -14.62 4.48 1.38
N CYS A 62 -13.29 4.55 1.28
CA CYS A 62 -12.62 5.52 0.42
C CYS A 62 -12.99 5.33 -1.07
N ARG A 63 -13.09 4.08 -1.53
CA ARG A 63 -13.53 3.78 -2.90
C ARG A 63 -14.97 4.20 -3.18
N LEU A 64 -15.89 3.93 -2.24
CA LEU A 64 -17.30 4.32 -2.35
C LEU A 64 -17.50 5.84 -2.40
N HIS A 65 -16.69 6.58 -1.66
CA HIS A 65 -16.79 8.04 -1.55
C HIS A 65 -15.84 8.80 -2.47
N ASN A 66 -15.13 8.12 -3.38
CA ASN A 66 -14.14 8.72 -4.28
C ASN A 66 -13.04 9.50 -3.54
N ILE A 67 -12.63 9.00 -2.37
CA ILE A 67 -11.51 9.52 -1.60
C ILE A 67 -10.25 8.78 -2.03
N THR A 68 -9.25 9.50 -2.50
CA THR A 68 -7.98 8.92 -2.91
C THR A 68 -7.16 8.51 -1.68
N LEU A 69 -6.77 7.24 -1.62
CA LEU A 69 -5.80 6.76 -0.65
C LEU A 69 -4.38 7.13 -1.10
N GLN A 70 -3.63 7.75 -0.20
CA GLN A 70 -2.22 8.05 -0.43
C GLN A 70 -1.36 7.22 0.54
N ALA A 71 -0.55 6.32 -0.02
CA ALA A 71 0.34 5.45 0.73
C ALA A 71 1.56 6.25 1.23
N TRP A 72 1.61 6.56 2.53
CA TRP A 72 2.83 7.09 3.14
C TRP A 72 3.70 5.93 3.66
N SER A 73 5.00 6.17 3.75
CA SER A 73 6.01 5.14 4.08
C SER A 73 5.91 3.86 3.21
N PRO A 74 5.88 3.98 1.88
CA PRO A 74 5.59 2.88 0.96
C PRO A 74 6.61 1.75 0.96
N PHE A 75 7.77 1.96 1.59
CA PHE A 75 8.86 0.97 1.70
C PHE A 75 9.21 0.61 3.14
N GLN A 76 8.38 1.02 4.10
CA GLN A 76 8.62 0.78 5.52
C GLN A 76 8.05 -0.56 5.99
N MET A 77 8.75 -1.14 6.97
CA MET A 77 8.28 -2.28 7.77
C MET A 77 7.27 -1.83 8.85
N PRO A 78 6.50 -2.76 9.44
CA PRO A 78 5.65 -2.46 10.58
C PRO A 78 6.46 -1.86 11.75
N ALA A 79 5.80 -1.06 12.59
CA ALA A 79 6.37 -0.53 13.83
C ALA A 79 7.67 0.27 13.64
N TRP A 80 7.85 0.94 12.49
CA TRP A 80 8.98 1.84 12.18
C TRP A 80 10.35 1.17 12.20
N LYS A 81 10.42 -0.14 11.98
CA LYS A 81 11.67 -0.91 11.97
C LYS A 81 12.62 -0.59 10.81
N GLY A 82 12.26 0.30 9.91
CA GLY A 82 13.07 0.68 8.75
C GLY A 82 12.50 0.19 7.42
N CYS A 83 13.33 0.22 6.38
CA CYS A 83 12.96 -0.18 5.03
C CYS A 83 12.98 -1.71 4.90
N PHE A 84 11.96 -2.32 4.26
CA PHE A 84 11.96 -3.77 4.01
C PHE A 84 12.84 -4.17 2.82
N LEU A 85 13.10 -3.24 1.88
CA LEU A 85 13.96 -3.51 0.73
C LEU A 85 15.39 -3.82 1.19
N GLY A 86 15.88 -5.01 0.85
CA GLY A 86 17.19 -5.49 1.26
C GLY A 86 17.31 -5.89 2.73
N SER A 87 16.21 -5.95 3.50
CA SER A 87 16.22 -6.35 4.91
C SER A 87 16.18 -7.87 5.07
N ASP A 88 16.98 -8.38 6.00
CA ASP A 88 16.99 -9.79 6.40
C ASP A 88 15.70 -10.22 7.14
N GLU A 89 14.85 -9.29 7.56
CA GLU A 89 13.53 -9.61 8.14
C GLU A 89 12.53 -10.08 7.08
N TYR A 90 12.77 -9.79 5.78
CA TYR A 90 11.90 -10.16 4.66
C TYR A 90 12.69 -10.82 3.50
N PRO A 91 13.41 -11.94 3.76
CA PRO A 91 14.28 -12.54 2.75
C PRO A 91 13.50 -13.07 1.54
N GLU A 92 12.34 -13.72 1.75
CA GLU A 92 11.51 -14.25 0.68
C GLU A 92 10.91 -13.13 -0.17
N LEU A 93 10.43 -12.05 0.44
CA LEU A 93 9.92 -10.89 -0.27
C LEU A 93 11.01 -10.24 -1.13
N ASN A 94 12.21 -10.03 -0.57
CA ASN A 94 13.32 -9.44 -1.31
C ASN A 94 13.79 -10.33 -2.48
N GLN A 95 13.82 -11.64 -2.30
CA GLN A 95 14.11 -12.57 -3.39
C GLN A 95 13.08 -12.48 -4.52
N LYS A 96 11.78 -12.43 -4.18
CA LYS A 96 10.71 -12.30 -5.18
C LYS A 96 10.76 -10.95 -5.89
N LEU A 97 11.01 -9.87 -5.18
CA LEU A 97 11.19 -8.54 -5.76
C LEU A 97 12.31 -8.52 -6.80
N GLN A 98 13.47 -9.13 -6.48
CA GLN A 98 14.60 -9.22 -7.41
C GLN A 98 14.25 -10.01 -8.69
N VAL A 99 13.63 -11.18 -8.56
CA VAL A 99 13.23 -12.00 -9.71
C VAL A 99 12.28 -11.24 -10.64
N ILE A 100 11.31 -10.54 -10.07
CA ILE A 100 10.35 -9.75 -10.87
C ILE A 100 11.04 -8.51 -11.46
N ALA A 101 11.92 -7.85 -10.71
CA ALA A 101 12.68 -6.69 -11.16
C ALA A 101 13.58 -7.05 -12.38
N GLU A 102 14.25 -8.18 -12.33
CA GLU A 102 15.05 -8.70 -13.47
C GLU A 102 14.17 -8.93 -14.71
N LYS A 103 12.97 -9.52 -14.54
CA LYS A 103 12.03 -9.76 -15.64
C LYS A 103 11.62 -8.47 -16.35
N TYR A 104 11.38 -7.39 -15.58
CA TYR A 104 10.99 -6.08 -16.12
C TYR A 104 12.17 -5.17 -16.42
N ASN A 105 13.40 -5.58 -16.12
CA ASN A 105 14.64 -4.79 -16.26
C ASN A 105 14.55 -3.44 -15.51
N VAL A 106 14.10 -3.49 -14.28
CA VAL A 106 13.95 -2.34 -13.37
C VAL A 106 14.52 -2.67 -11.98
N SER A 107 14.47 -1.71 -11.04
CA SER A 107 14.87 -1.96 -9.65
C SER A 107 13.74 -2.62 -8.83
N ASP A 108 14.11 -3.26 -7.72
CA ASP A 108 13.20 -3.78 -6.71
C ASP A 108 12.33 -2.66 -6.09
N THR A 109 12.90 -1.45 -5.92
CA THR A 109 12.15 -0.24 -5.53
C THR A 109 11.01 0.04 -6.51
N THR A 110 11.26 -0.08 -7.80
CA THR A 110 10.25 0.11 -8.86
C THR A 110 9.14 -0.92 -8.74
N ILE A 111 9.48 -2.20 -8.52
CA ILE A 111 8.47 -3.27 -8.36
C ILE A 111 7.65 -3.07 -7.10
N ALA A 112 8.28 -2.72 -5.98
CA ALA A 112 7.57 -2.45 -4.73
C ALA A 112 6.58 -1.27 -4.86
N ALA A 113 6.96 -0.23 -5.60
CA ALA A 113 6.08 0.88 -5.94
C ALA A 113 4.95 0.44 -6.89
N ALA A 114 5.26 -0.33 -7.93
CA ALA A 114 4.28 -0.86 -8.89
C ALA A 114 3.24 -1.74 -8.20
N TRP A 115 3.61 -2.49 -7.15
CA TRP A 115 2.69 -3.30 -6.37
C TRP A 115 1.57 -2.45 -5.73
N ILE A 116 1.91 -1.29 -5.17
CA ILE A 116 0.92 -0.34 -4.61
C ILE A 116 0.01 0.22 -5.72
N LEU A 117 0.62 0.69 -6.81
CA LEU A 117 -0.10 1.31 -7.93
C LEU A 117 -1.01 0.32 -8.67
N ARG A 118 -0.67 -0.98 -8.66
CA ARG A 118 -1.45 -2.05 -9.32
C ARG A 118 -2.81 -2.26 -8.67
N HIS A 119 -2.98 -1.88 -7.40
CA HIS A 119 -4.24 -2.10 -6.68
C HIS A 119 -5.38 -1.27 -7.30
N PRO A 120 -6.60 -1.86 -7.52
CA PRO A 120 -7.72 -1.19 -8.19
C PRO A 120 -8.33 0.00 -7.44
N ALA A 121 -7.86 0.31 -6.24
CA ALA A 121 -8.23 1.51 -5.50
C ALA A 121 -7.56 2.79 -6.01
N ASN A 122 -6.73 2.71 -7.06
CA ASN A 122 -6.01 3.85 -7.65
C ASN A 122 -5.24 4.66 -6.59
N MET A 123 -4.47 3.96 -5.78
CA MET A 123 -3.67 4.58 -4.71
C MET A 123 -2.54 5.44 -5.31
N GLN A 124 -2.16 6.48 -4.58
CA GLN A 124 -1.00 7.31 -4.88
C GLN A 124 0.12 7.03 -3.87
N ILE A 125 1.36 7.14 -4.31
CA ILE A 125 2.53 6.96 -3.44
C ILE A 125 3.03 8.32 -2.96
N ILE A 126 3.21 8.47 -1.64
CA ILE A 126 3.87 9.63 -1.04
C ILE A 126 5.34 9.26 -0.81
N THR A 127 6.21 9.92 -1.56
CA THR A 127 7.65 9.69 -1.44
C THR A 127 8.28 10.68 -0.46
N GLY A 128 9.12 10.19 0.46
CA GLY A 128 9.88 11.00 1.39
C GLY A 128 11.37 11.13 1.01
N THR A 129 11.73 10.76 -0.24
CA THR A 129 13.12 10.81 -0.68
C THR A 129 13.48 12.16 -1.32
N ALA A 130 14.69 12.64 -1.03
CA ALA A 130 15.33 13.74 -1.73
C ALA A 130 16.35 13.25 -2.80
N SER A 131 16.54 11.93 -2.94
CA SER A 131 17.44 11.33 -3.94
C SER A 131 16.76 11.31 -5.31
N GLU A 132 17.38 11.97 -6.28
CA GLU A 132 16.89 11.99 -7.67
C GLU A 132 16.84 10.57 -8.28
N SER A 133 17.83 9.73 -7.99
CA SER A 133 17.85 8.35 -8.50
C SER A 133 16.67 7.53 -7.97
N ARG A 134 16.42 7.58 -6.66
CA ARG A 134 15.26 6.90 -6.06
C ARG A 134 13.93 7.42 -6.59
N LEU A 135 13.83 8.74 -6.79
CA LEU A 135 12.62 9.33 -7.36
C LEU A 135 12.36 8.82 -8.78
N LYS A 136 13.41 8.69 -9.61
CA LYS A 136 13.30 8.11 -10.95
C LYS A 136 12.84 6.65 -10.91
N GLU A 137 13.37 5.84 -9.98
CA GLU A 137 12.95 4.45 -9.79
C GLU A 137 11.46 4.35 -9.41
N ILE A 138 10.99 5.21 -8.48
CA ILE A 138 9.59 5.24 -8.07
C ILE A 138 8.68 5.69 -9.22
N ILE A 139 9.08 6.69 -9.99
CA ILE A 139 8.30 7.17 -11.15
C ILE A 139 8.21 6.09 -12.22
N ALA A 140 9.28 5.33 -12.47
CA ALA A 140 9.28 4.24 -13.44
C ALA A 140 8.20 3.18 -13.13
N ALA A 141 7.74 3.07 -11.89
CA ALA A 141 6.64 2.18 -11.51
C ALA A 141 5.31 2.49 -12.21
N CYS A 142 5.12 3.72 -12.68
CA CYS A 142 3.91 4.09 -13.42
C CYS A 142 3.79 3.38 -14.78
N ASP A 143 4.91 2.93 -15.33
CA ASP A 143 4.97 2.22 -16.61
C ASP A 143 4.95 0.70 -16.43
N ILE A 144 4.95 0.20 -15.19
CA ILE A 144 4.96 -1.22 -14.87
C ILE A 144 3.55 -1.69 -14.49
N THR A 145 3.06 -2.68 -15.22
CA THR A 145 1.81 -3.37 -14.87
C THR A 145 2.13 -4.79 -14.43
N LEU A 146 2.17 -5.02 -13.13
CA LEU A 146 2.34 -6.36 -12.58
C LEU A 146 1.16 -7.26 -12.97
N THR A 147 1.43 -8.52 -13.25
CA THR A 147 0.36 -9.51 -13.41
C THR A 147 -0.35 -9.72 -12.07
N ARG A 148 -1.50 -10.40 -12.12
CA ARG A 148 -2.24 -10.77 -10.92
C ARG A 148 -1.42 -11.72 -10.04
N GLU A 149 -0.78 -12.69 -10.68
CA GLU A 149 0.06 -13.70 -10.03
C GLU A 149 1.24 -13.04 -9.31
N GLU A 150 1.98 -12.15 -9.99
CA GLU A 150 3.11 -11.42 -9.41
C GLU A 150 2.68 -10.57 -8.20
N TRP A 151 1.52 -9.94 -8.27
CA TRP A 151 0.98 -9.16 -7.17
C TRP A 151 0.74 -10.03 -5.93
N TYR A 152 0.10 -11.21 -6.11
CA TYR A 152 -0.16 -12.14 -5.01
C TYR A 152 1.10 -12.87 -4.53
N GLU A 153 2.05 -13.17 -5.40
CA GLU A 153 3.34 -13.73 -4.99
C GLU A 153 4.08 -12.80 -4.01
N LEU A 154 4.10 -11.50 -4.30
CA LEU A 154 4.71 -10.50 -3.40
C LEU A 154 3.92 -10.37 -2.09
N TYR A 155 2.60 -10.41 -2.15
CA TYR A 155 1.73 -10.38 -0.97
C TYR A 155 2.00 -11.56 -0.02
N LEU A 156 2.06 -12.77 -0.56
CA LEU A 156 2.37 -13.99 0.19
C LEU A 156 3.80 -13.99 0.74
N ALA A 157 4.77 -13.56 -0.06
CA ALA A 157 6.19 -13.50 0.36
C ALA A 157 6.43 -12.48 1.50
N ALA A 158 5.52 -11.54 1.70
CA ALA A 158 5.52 -10.64 2.86
C ALA A 158 4.94 -11.28 4.13
N GLY A 159 4.49 -12.53 4.07
CA GLY A 159 3.93 -13.27 5.20
C GLY A 159 2.42 -13.12 5.38
N HIS A 160 1.73 -12.52 4.42
CA HIS A 160 0.26 -12.44 4.44
C HIS A 160 -0.38 -13.76 4.02
N LEU A 161 -1.65 -13.93 4.35
CA LEU A 161 -2.42 -15.13 4.04
C LEU A 161 -3.43 -14.87 2.90
N LEU A 162 -3.78 -15.92 2.21
CA LEU A 162 -4.91 -15.96 1.28
C LEU A 162 -5.88 -17.04 1.75
N PRO A 163 -7.20 -16.85 1.51
CA PRO A 163 -8.20 -17.86 1.80
C PRO A 163 -7.98 -19.15 1.01
#